data_b31619a04e950c7da8ead2293d458716
#
_entry.id   b31619a04e950c7da8ead2293d458716
#
_cell.length_a   1.000
_cell.length_b   1.000
_cell.length_c   1.000
_cell.angle_alpha   90.00
_cell.angle_beta   90.00
_cell.angle_gamma   90.00
#
_symmetry.space_group_name_H-M   'P 1'
#
loop_
_entity.id
_entity.type
_entity.pdbx_description
1 polymer ?
#
loop_
_entity_poly.entity_id
_entity_poly.type
_entity_poly.pdbx_seq_one_letter_code
_entity_poly.pdbx_strand_id
1 'polypeptide(L)'
;MQVLKDLTEIQTRKIIFRVDASRQIGSGHLMRCLTLANEGLTRGWKSFFVMRDADLQIQQKISSCGHEFRLLRAADDERLKNDIDLMHSHWLSVSQRTDAAETLEIVLKICPDWIIVDHYAIDAAWHTIVKEKCDGIMVIDDLADRKLDCDFLLNQNLGFSVHDYSNKIVGDCEFLLGAEFALLRPEFREWRQRSLKRRSFCGCRPECK
;
A
#
# COMPACT_ATOMS: atom_id res chain seq x y z
N MET A 1 29.97 -11.19 27.80
CA MET A 1 28.51 -11.09 28.13
C MET A 1 27.84 -9.88 27.46
N GLN A 2 28.59 -8.83 27.08
CA GLN A 2 28.08 -7.66 26.34
C GLN A 2 27.80 -8.00 24.87
N VAL A 3 28.67 -8.76 24.22
CA VAL A 3 28.54 -9.16 22.78
C VAL A 3 27.31 -10.02 22.47
N LEU A 4 26.76 -10.73 23.46
CA LEU A 4 25.55 -11.53 23.30
C LEU A 4 24.24 -10.71 23.44
N LYS A 5 24.28 -9.49 24.00
CA LYS A 5 23.16 -8.58 24.06
C LYS A 5 22.93 -7.85 22.73
N ASP A 6 24.00 -7.61 21.96
CA ASP A 6 23.92 -6.90 20.68
C ASP A 6 23.40 -7.78 19.52
N LEU A 7 23.26 -9.11 19.75
CA LEU A 7 22.75 -10.06 18.74
C LEU A 7 21.24 -10.36 18.86
N THR A 8 20.51 -9.73 19.78
CA THR A 8 19.10 -10.07 20.06
C THR A 8 18.09 -8.94 19.85
N GLU A 9 18.51 -7.74 19.50
CA GLU A 9 17.57 -6.73 19.01
C GLU A 9 17.42 -6.84 17.48
N ILE A 10 16.65 -7.83 17.02
CA ILE A 10 15.98 -7.72 15.71
C ILE A 10 15.04 -6.54 15.88
N GLN A 11 15.51 -5.36 15.48
CA GLN A 11 14.70 -4.16 15.52
C GLN A 11 13.46 -4.42 14.67
N THR A 12 12.33 -4.60 15.33
CA THR A 12 11.07 -4.91 14.67
C THR A 12 10.67 -3.72 13.81
N ARG A 13 10.74 -3.86 12.49
CA ARG A 13 10.34 -2.80 11.56
C ARG A 13 8.85 -2.51 11.69
N LYS A 14 8.50 -1.24 11.70
CA LYS A 14 7.13 -0.75 11.78
C LYS A 14 6.74 -0.16 10.43
N ILE A 15 5.68 -0.67 9.87
CA ILE A 15 5.20 -0.26 8.55
C ILE A 15 3.79 0.30 8.69
N ILE A 16 3.55 1.50 8.20
CA ILE A 16 2.21 2.05 8.04
C ILE A 16 1.73 1.79 6.61
N PHE A 17 0.50 1.33 6.48
CA PHE A 17 -0.23 1.23 5.22
C PHE A 17 -1.34 2.29 5.21
N ARG A 18 -1.20 3.34 4.38
CA ARG A 18 -2.28 4.29 4.11
C ARG A 18 -3.11 3.77 2.94
N VAL A 19 -4.26 3.22 3.24
CA VAL A 19 -5.17 2.59 2.27
C VAL A 19 -6.59 2.75 2.75
N ASP A 20 -7.55 2.87 1.83
CA ASP A 20 -8.97 2.82 2.13
C ASP A 20 -9.65 1.67 1.40
N ALA A 21 -10.76 1.20 1.95
CA ALA A 21 -11.59 0.18 1.35
C ALA A 21 -13.05 0.44 1.71
N SER A 22 -13.87 0.60 0.69
CA SER A 22 -15.31 0.84 0.82
C SER A 22 -16.05 0.19 -0.34
N ARG A 23 -17.37 0.28 -0.34
CA ARG A 23 -18.17 -0.17 -1.49
C ARG A 23 -17.82 0.57 -2.79
N GLN A 24 -17.36 1.81 -2.68
CA GLN A 24 -17.00 2.65 -3.83
C GLN A 24 -15.58 2.36 -4.31
N ILE A 25 -14.62 2.22 -3.39
CA ILE A 25 -13.20 1.97 -3.69
C ILE A 25 -12.96 0.50 -4.03
N GLY A 26 -13.76 -0.39 -3.44
CA GLY A 26 -13.55 -1.83 -3.51
C GLY A 26 -12.51 -2.32 -2.49
N SER A 27 -12.27 -3.63 -2.48
CA SER A 27 -11.35 -4.27 -1.54
C SER A 27 -9.96 -4.57 -2.14
N GLY A 28 -9.73 -4.28 -3.41
CA GLY A 28 -8.51 -4.66 -4.13
C GLY A 28 -7.24 -4.07 -3.50
N HIS A 29 -7.27 -2.76 -3.21
CA HIS A 29 -6.18 -2.04 -2.53
C HIS A 29 -5.84 -2.67 -1.17
N LEU A 30 -6.86 -2.86 -0.33
CA LEU A 30 -6.68 -3.50 0.97
C LEU A 30 -6.08 -4.91 0.85
N MET A 31 -6.57 -5.72 -0.09
CA MET A 31 -6.12 -7.10 -0.24
C MET A 31 -4.67 -7.22 -0.67
N ARG A 32 -4.19 -6.33 -1.55
CA ARG A 32 -2.77 -6.32 -1.93
C ARG A 32 -1.88 -5.77 -0.80
N CYS A 33 -2.33 -4.76 -0.07
CA CYS A 33 -1.66 -4.29 1.14
C CYS A 33 -1.59 -5.36 2.23
N LEU A 34 -2.68 -6.11 2.49
CA LEU A 34 -2.69 -7.23 3.42
C LEU A 34 -1.73 -8.35 2.99
N THR A 35 -1.62 -8.63 1.69
CA THR A 35 -0.66 -9.61 1.18
C THR A 35 0.78 -9.24 1.54
N LEU A 36 1.14 -7.97 1.34
CA LEU A 36 2.46 -7.45 1.68
C LEU A 36 2.68 -7.41 3.20
N ALA A 37 1.67 -6.99 3.97
CA ALA A 37 1.73 -6.95 5.42
C ALA A 37 1.89 -8.35 6.04
N ASN A 38 1.17 -9.35 5.52
CA ASN A 38 1.29 -10.75 5.95
C ASN A 38 2.68 -11.32 5.69
N GLU A 39 3.29 -11.02 4.53
CA GLU A 39 4.68 -11.40 4.25
C GLU A 39 5.64 -10.69 5.22
N GLY A 40 5.41 -9.40 5.50
CA GLY A 40 6.18 -8.64 6.50
C GLY A 40 6.08 -9.25 7.91
N LEU A 41 4.88 -9.71 8.31
CA LEU A 41 4.67 -10.35 9.61
C LEU A 41 5.53 -11.62 9.75
N THR A 42 5.71 -12.42 8.69
CA THR A 42 6.60 -13.60 8.72
C THR A 42 8.06 -13.23 8.94
N ARG A 43 8.42 -11.99 8.68
CA ARG A 43 9.76 -11.40 8.87
C ARG A 43 9.89 -10.60 10.17
N GLY A 44 8.87 -10.66 11.04
CA GLY A 44 8.85 -9.97 12.33
C GLY A 44 8.46 -8.48 12.24
N TRP A 45 7.90 -8.00 11.12
CA TRP A 45 7.44 -6.63 10.99
C TRP A 45 6.11 -6.42 11.69
N LYS A 46 5.88 -5.21 12.19
CA LYS A 46 4.58 -4.74 12.70
C LYS A 46 3.93 -3.84 11.68
N SER A 47 2.72 -4.17 11.27
CA SER A 47 1.96 -3.40 10.28
C SER A 47 0.76 -2.70 10.90
N PHE A 48 0.59 -1.42 10.55
CA PHE A 48 -0.47 -0.54 11.01
C PHE A 48 -1.24 -0.01 9.80
N PHE A 49 -2.51 -0.33 9.71
CA PHE A 49 -3.38 0.16 8.65
C PHE A 49 -4.03 1.47 9.08
N VAL A 50 -3.71 2.55 8.37
CA VAL A 50 -4.29 3.88 8.59
C VAL A 50 -5.33 4.09 7.51
N MET A 51 -6.59 4.20 7.92
CA MET A 51 -7.75 4.21 7.04
C MET A 51 -8.71 5.32 7.45
N ARG A 52 -9.40 5.91 6.48
CA ARG A 52 -10.50 6.84 6.74
C ARG A 52 -11.85 6.15 6.60
N ASP A 53 -11.99 5.30 5.60
CA ASP A 53 -13.20 4.52 5.36
C ASP A 53 -12.90 3.03 5.53
N ALA A 54 -13.48 2.44 6.57
CA ALA A 54 -13.38 1.01 6.85
C ALA A 54 -14.56 0.55 7.70
N ASP A 55 -15.38 -0.32 7.17
CA ASP A 55 -16.45 -0.94 7.93
C ASP A 55 -15.92 -1.95 8.97
N LEU A 56 -16.83 -2.45 9.83
CA LEU A 56 -16.44 -3.41 10.88
C LEU A 56 -15.86 -4.72 10.32
N GLN A 57 -16.30 -5.17 9.14
CA GLN A 57 -15.78 -6.40 8.53
C GLN A 57 -14.33 -6.21 8.08
N ILE A 58 -14.01 -5.05 7.52
CA ILE A 58 -12.65 -4.67 7.14
C ILE A 58 -11.75 -4.61 8.36
N GLN A 59 -12.19 -3.92 9.43
CA GLN A 59 -11.44 -3.82 10.68
C GLN A 59 -11.18 -5.19 11.31
N GLN A 60 -12.20 -6.06 11.35
CA GLN A 60 -12.07 -7.44 11.84
C GLN A 60 -11.11 -8.25 10.96
N LYS A 61 -11.17 -8.08 9.65
CA LYS A 61 -10.26 -8.76 8.71
C LYS A 61 -8.81 -8.40 8.97
N ILE A 62 -8.48 -7.12 9.13
CA ILE A 62 -7.13 -6.64 9.44
C ILE A 62 -6.64 -7.24 10.76
N SER A 63 -7.46 -7.13 11.81
CA SER A 63 -7.12 -7.65 13.15
C SER A 63 -6.94 -9.16 13.16
N SER A 64 -7.79 -9.91 12.44
CA SER A 64 -7.67 -11.38 12.34
C SER A 64 -6.41 -11.84 11.62
N CYS A 65 -5.80 -10.98 10.80
CA CYS A 65 -4.50 -11.23 10.17
C CYS A 65 -3.31 -10.86 11.08
N GLY A 66 -3.54 -10.37 12.30
CA GLY A 66 -2.48 -10.00 13.24
C GLY A 66 -1.93 -8.57 13.06
N HIS A 67 -2.66 -7.71 12.36
CA HIS A 67 -2.27 -6.32 12.12
C HIS A 67 -3.10 -5.36 12.96
N GLU A 68 -2.55 -4.19 13.22
CA GLU A 68 -3.25 -3.10 13.89
C GLU A 68 -3.89 -2.17 12.87
N PHE A 69 -4.98 -1.51 13.25
CA PHE A 69 -5.57 -0.44 12.43
C PHE A 69 -5.80 0.83 13.24
N ARG A 70 -5.85 1.95 12.57
CA ARG A 70 -6.16 3.27 13.10
C ARG A 70 -7.11 3.95 12.13
N LEU A 71 -8.25 4.42 12.63
CA LEU A 71 -9.17 5.22 11.86
C LEU A 71 -8.79 6.69 11.95
N LEU A 72 -8.76 7.36 10.82
CA LEU A 72 -8.74 8.80 10.73
C LEU A 72 -10.13 9.36 11.09
N ARG A 73 -10.22 10.64 11.39
CA ARG A 73 -11.48 11.26 11.76
C ARG A 73 -12.47 11.20 10.62
N ALA A 74 -13.75 10.96 10.93
CA ALA A 74 -14.81 11.05 9.93
C ALA A 74 -14.82 12.46 9.30
N ALA A 75 -15.16 12.52 8.01
CA ALA A 75 -15.32 13.80 7.33
C ALA A 75 -16.57 14.51 7.89
N ASP A 76 -16.40 15.77 8.32
CA ASP A 76 -17.52 16.67 8.60
C ASP A 76 -17.91 17.37 7.29
N ASP A 77 -19.20 17.67 7.08
CA ASP A 77 -19.71 18.29 5.84
C ASP A 77 -18.98 19.57 5.44
N GLU A 78 -18.44 20.33 6.39
CA GLU A 78 -17.66 21.55 6.12
C GLU A 78 -16.24 21.30 5.59
N ARG A 79 -15.72 20.08 5.73
CA ARG A 79 -14.35 19.69 5.31
C ARG A 79 -14.28 19.14 3.90
N LEU A 80 -15.39 19.01 3.21
CA LEU A 80 -15.52 18.51 1.83
C LEU A 80 -14.96 19.47 0.75
N LYS A 81 -14.17 20.47 1.11
CA LYS A 81 -13.46 21.28 0.11
C LYS A 81 -12.30 20.49 -0.46
N ASN A 82 -12.62 19.74 -1.48
CA ASN A 82 -11.63 19.08 -2.31
C ASN A 82 -10.70 20.13 -2.92
N ASP A 83 -9.47 20.15 -2.43
CA ASP A 83 -8.38 20.69 -3.21
C ASP A 83 -8.19 19.66 -4.33
N ILE A 84 -8.46 20.08 -5.63
CA ILE A 84 -7.73 19.49 -6.73
C ILE A 84 -8.45 18.55 -7.67
N ASP A 85 -8.05 18.73 -8.87
CA ASP A 85 -8.11 18.08 -10.17
C ASP A 85 -7.73 16.57 -10.24
N LEU A 86 -7.67 15.84 -9.13
CA LEU A 86 -7.47 14.39 -9.19
C LEU A 86 -8.78 13.67 -9.49
N MET A 87 -8.76 12.78 -10.47
CA MET A 87 -9.93 12.00 -10.91
C MET A 87 -10.62 11.27 -9.75
N HIS A 88 -9.85 10.80 -8.76
CA HIS A 88 -10.34 10.04 -7.62
C HIS A 88 -10.38 10.84 -6.31
N SER A 89 -10.26 12.17 -6.35
CA SER A 89 -10.23 13.03 -5.14
C SER A 89 -11.40 12.78 -4.19
N HIS A 90 -12.57 12.45 -4.71
CA HIS A 90 -13.77 12.15 -3.94
C HIS A 90 -13.66 10.90 -3.04
N TRP A 91 -12.66 10.03 -3.26
CA TRP A 91 -12.43 8.85 -2.40
C TRP A 91 -11.88 9.23 -1.03
N LEU A 92 -11.22 10.38 -0.92
CA LEU A 92 -10.57 10.78 0.33
C LEU A 92 -11.54 11.40 1.34
N SER A 93 -12.70 11.91 0.88
CA SER A 93 -13.73 12.57 1.70
C SER A 93 -13.27 13.82 2.47
N VAL A 94 -12.02 14.20 2.37
CA VAL A 94 -11.41 15.43 2.93
C VAL A 94 -10.31 15.92 2.00
N SER A 95 -9.74 17.11 2.24
CA SER A 95 -8.56 17.54 1.49
C SER A 95 -7.35 16.65 1.78
N GLN A 96 -6.44 16.49 0.81
CA GLN A 96 -5.19 15.78 1.01
C GLN A 96 -4.39 16.34 2.19
N ARG A 97 -4.41 17.66 2.36
CA ARG A 97 -3.73 18.33 3.47
C ARG A 97 -4.30 17.91 4.83
N THR A 98 -5.63 17.82 4.93
CA THR A 98 -6.30 17.33 6.15
C THR A 98 -5.93 15.87 6.42
N ASP A 99 -6.01 15.02 5.40
CA ASP A 99 -5.66 13.61 5.53
C ASP A 99 -4.20 13.41 5.92
N ALA A 100 -3.28 14.14 5.29
CA ALA A 100 -1.86 14.10 5.63
C ALA A 100 -1.59 14.54 7.06
N ALA A 101 -2.23 15.63 7.52
CA ALA A 101 -2.06 16.12 8.89
C ALA A 101 -2.55 15.11 9.93
N GLU A 102 -3.72 14.50 9.72
CA GLU A 102 -4.25 13.47 10.60
C GLU A 102 -3.42 12.18 10.57
N THR A 103 -2.93 11.79 9.39
CA THR A 103 -1.99 10.67 9.26
C THR A 103 -0.67 10.96 9.97
N LEU A 104 -0.16 12.18 9.86
CA LEU A 104 1.07 12.60 10.53
C LEU A 104 0.96 12.49 12.07
N GLU A 105 -0.20 12.78 12.66
CA GLU A 105 -0.42 12.57 14.11
C GLU A 105 -0.21 11.11 14.51
N ILE A 106 -0.57 10.17 13.63
CA ILE A 106 -0.40 8.73 13.84
C ILE A 106 1.06 8.33 13.60
N VAL A 107 1.67 8.83 12.54
CA VAL A 107 3.09 8.62 12.19
C VAL A 107 4.00 9.01 13.35
N LEU A 108 3.78 10.19 13.96
CA LEU A 108 4.56 10.67 15.11
C LEU A 108 4.41 9.79 16.35
N LYS A 109 3.30 9.09 16.53
CA LYS A 109 3.07 8.18 17.66
C LYS A 109 3.68 6.80 17.43
N ILE A 110 3.64 6.30 16.18
CA ILE A 110 4.11 4.97 15.82
C ILE A 110 5.62 4.99 15.57
N CYS A 111 6.16 6.08 14.99
CA CYS A 111 7.52 6.20 14.46
C CYS A 111 7.80 5.03 13.50
N PRO A 112 7.16 4.98 12.34
CA PRO A 112 7.33 3.90 11.36
C PRO A 112 8.67 4.04 10.65
N ASP A 113 9.25 2.91 10.25
CA ASP A 113 10.39 2.88 9.32
C ASP A 113 9.89 3.24 7.91
N TRP A 114 8.75 2.66 7.48
CA TRP A 114 8.21 2.88 6.13
C TRP A 114 6.72 3.20 6.15
N ILE A 115 6.31 4.01 5.16
CA ILE A 115 4.91 4.25 4.86
C ILE A 115 4.62 3.72 3.46
N ILE A 116 3.64 2.82 3.34
CA ILE A 116 3.17 2.29 2.07
C ILE A 116 1.82 2.94 1.77
N VAL A 117 1.73 3.61 0.62
CA VAL A 117 0.53 4.34 0.19
C VAL A 117 -0.09 3.62 -1.00
N ASP A 118 -1.33 3.24 -0.86
CA ASP A 118 -2.13 2.62 -1.92
C ASP A 118 -3.50 3.33 -2.00
N HIS A 119 -3.48 4.54 -2.58
CA HIS A 119 -4.67 5.38 -2.64
C HIS A 119 -4.60 6.39 -3.79
N TYR A 120 -5.52 6.32 -4.75
CA TYR A 120 -5.47 7.14 -5.97
C TYR A 120 -5.80 8.63 -5.77
N ALA A 121 -6.39 9.01 -4.64
CA ALA A 121 -6.61 10.40 -4.28
C ALA A 121 -5.45 11.05 -3.51
N ILE A 122 -4.29 10.38 -3.43
CA ILE A 122 -3.10 10.86 -2.74
C ILE A 122 -1.99 11.08 -3.77
N ASP A 123 -1.33 12.24 -3.70
CA ASP A 123 -0.23 12.64 -4.57
C ASP A 123 1.00 13.15 -3.80
N ALA A 124 1.95 13.72 -4.52
CA ALA A 124 3.19 14.24 -3.95
C ALA A 124 2.98 15.27 -2.83
N ALA A 125 1.91 16.06 -2.87
CA ALA A 125 1.65 17.07 -1.82
C ALA A 125 1.37 16.41 -0.45
N TRP A 126 0.69 15.27 -0.46
CA TRP A 126 0.48 14.47 0.75
C TRP A 126 1.78 13.80 1.19
N HIS A 127 2.51 13.19 0.25
CA HIS A 127 3.75 12.45 0.57
C HIS A 127 4.77 13.36 1.24
N THR A 128 4.98 14.57 0.72
CA THR A 128 5.93 15.55 1.26
C THR A 128 5.66 15.87 2.73
N ILE A 129 4.39 15.88 3.17
CA ILE A 129 4.04 16.20 4.57
C ILE A 129 4.51 15.11 5.52
N VAL A 130 4.46 13.85 5.11
CA VAL A 130 4.78 12.71 6.01
C VAL A 130 6.19 12.16 5.84
N LYS A 131 6.83 12.41 4.69
CA LYS A 131 8.11 11.81 4.27
C LYS A 131 9.24 12.02 5.27
N GLU A 132 9.35 13.20 5.87
CA GLU A 132 10.41 13.51 6.84
C GLU A 132 10.33 12.72 8.17
N LYS A 133 9.28 11.94 8.37
CA LYS A 133 8.99 11.24 9.63
C LYS A 133 9.07 9.72 9.50
N CYS A 134 9.65 9.24 8.42
CA CYS A 134 9.93 7.81 8.17
C CYS A 134 11.22 7.67 7.35
N ASP A 135 11.75 6.45 7.23
CA ASP A 135 12.94 6.18 6.43
C ASP A 135 12.64 6.22 4.93
N GLY A 136 11.38 5.97 4.53
CA GLY A 136 10.97 6.03 3.14
C GLY A 136 9.48 5.81 2.91
N ILE A 137 9.05 6.19 1.70
CA ILE A 137 7.69 5.99 1.20
C ILE A 137 7.72 5.05 0.00
N MET A 138 6.85 4.04 0.03
CA MET A 138 6.53 3.21 -1.12
C MET A 138 5.11 3.54 -1.58
N VAL A 139 4.93 3.78 -2.88
CA VAL A 139 3.62 3.97 -3.49
C VAL A 139 3.28 2.76 -4.34
N ILE A 140 2.05 2.23 -4.18
CA ILE A 140 1.46 1.26 -5.10
C ILE A 140 0.52 2.04 -6.02
N ASP A 141 0.84 2.06 -7.32
CA ASP A 141 0.09 2.84 -8.29
C ASP A 141 -0.19 2.04 -9.57
N ASP A 142 -1.39 2.21 -10.11
CA ASP A 142 -1.84 1.53 -11.32
C ASP A 142 -2.21 2.53 -12.45
N LEU A 143 -2.10 3.84 -12.19
CA LEU A 143 -2.69 4.87 -13.05
C LEU A 143 -1.64 5.70 -13.81
N ALA A 144 -0.51 5.99 -13.19
CA ALA A 144 0.51 6.89 -13.72
C ALA A 144 -0.07 8.26 -14.16
N ASP A 145 -0.99 8.83 -13.38
CA ASP A 145 -1.78 10.02 -13.75
C ASP A 145 -1.46 11.28 -12.92
N ARG A 146 -0.70 11.14 -11.83
CA ARG A 146 -0.40 12.22 -10.88
C ARG A 146 1.07 12.24 -10.45
N LYS A 147 1.49 13.32 -9.79
CA LYS A 147 2.85 13.41 -9.22
C LYS A 147 2.95 12.58 -7.95
N LEU A 148 4.07 11.89 -7.77
CA LEU A 148 4.37 11.05 -6.61
C LEU A 148 5.75 11.41 -6.07
N ASP A 149 5.87 11.56 -4.75
CA ASP A 149 7.13 11.75 -4.04
C ASP A 149 7.38 10.51 -3.17
N CYS A 150 8.05 9.51 -3.75
CA CYS A 150 8.28 8.23 -3.13
C CYS A 150 9.66 7.68 -3.47
N ASP A 151 10.17 6.80 -2.60
CA ASP A 151 11.47 6.14 -2.74
C ASP A 151 11.32 4.83 -3.53
N PHE A 152 10.15 4.17 -3.45
CA PHE A 152 9.78 3.01 -4.26
C PHE A 152 8.41 3.21 -4.90
N LEU A 153 8.29 2.82 -6.17
CA LEU A 153 7.01 2.78 -6.88
C LEU A 153 6.75 1.37 -7.39
N LEU A 154 5.66 0.78 -6.92
CA LEU A 154 5.18 -0.51 -7.37
C LEU A 154 4.01 -0.35 -8.33
N ASN A 155 4.17 -0.81 -9.58
CA ASN A 155 3.05 -1.06 -10.49
C ASN A 155 3.12 -2.49 -11.01
N GLN A 156 2.23 -3.33 -10.53
CA GLN A 156 2.21 -4.76 -10.86
C GLN A 156 1.55 -5.11 -12.19
N ASN A 157 1.02 -4.10 -12.91
CA ASN A 157 0.31 -4.31 -14.17
C ASN A 157 1.29 -4.48 -15.35
N LEU A 158 0.85 -5.26 -16.32
CA LEU A 158 1.57 -5.40 -17.60
C LEU A 158 1.40 -4.13 -18.43
N GLY A 159 2.44 -3.81 -19.22
CA GLY A 159 2.40 -2.72 -20.19
C GLY A 159 2.85 -1.36 -19.66
N PHE A 160 3.14 -1.23 -18.38
CA PHE A 160 3.74 -0.02 -17.81
C PHE A 160 5.28 -0.08 -17.84
N SER A 161 5.87 1.07 -18.03
CA SER A 161 7.32 1.30 -18.08
C SER A 161 7.68 2.56 -17.28
N VAL A 162 8.96 2.78 -17.04
CA VAL A 162 9.47 4.01 -16.42
C VAL A 162 9.03 5.26 -17.20
N HIS A 163 8.85 5.13 -18.52
CA HIS A 163 8.43 6.24 -19.37
C HIS A 163 7.04 6.77 -19.02
N ASP A 164 6.11 5.92 -18.58
CA ASP A 164 4.76 6.33 -18.18
C ASP A 164 4.76 7.23 -16.95
N TYR A 165 5.80 7.12 -16.13
CA TYR A 165 6.04 7.94 -14.94
C TYR A 165 6.96 9.14 -15.20
N SER A 166 7.35 9.41 -16.45
CA SER A 166 8.17 10.57 -16.82
C SER A 166 7.49 11.85 -16.33
N ASN A 167 8.26 12.73 -15.65
CA ASN A 167 7.78 13.97 -15.05
C ASN A 167 6.70 13.80 -13.96
N LYS A 168 6.47 12.57 -13.47
CA LYS A 168 5.52 12.29 -12.39
C LYS A 168 6.19 11.95 -11.06
N ILE A 169 7.48 11.63 -11.07
CA ILE A 169 8.24 11.36 -9.85
C ILE A 169 8.96 12.62 -9.40
N VAL A 170 8.90 12.88 -8.11
CA VAL A 170 9.64 13.94 -7.43
C VAL A 170 10.85 13.32 -6.76
N GLY A 171 12.06 13.70 -7.21
CA GLY A 171 13.32 13.15 -6.69
C GLY A 171 13.68 11.78 -7.29
N ASP A 172 14.47 11.03 -6.55
CA ASP A 172 14.91 9.68 -6.94
C ASP A 172 13.90 8.64 -6.49
N CYS A 173 13.63 7.64 -7.35
CA CYS A 173 12.68 6.57 -7.07
C CYS A 173 13.13 5.27 -7.72
N GLU A 174 13.08 4.18 -6.99
CA GLU A 174 13.27 2.84 -7.54
C GLU A 174 11.92 2.29 -8.04
N PHE A 175 11.93 1.76 -9.27
CA PHE A 175 10.72 1.27 -9.92
C PHE A 175 10.62 -0.26 -9.86
N LEU A 176 9.50 -0.76 -9.36
CA LEU A 176 9.11 -2.16 -9.31
C LEU A 176 7.93 -2.36 -10.27
N LEU A 177 8.23 -2.53 -11.58
CA LEU A 177 7.21 -2.55 -12.64
C LEU A 177 7.04 -3.95 -13.22
N GLY A 178 5.77 -4.34 -13.38
CA GLY A 178 5.40 -5.58 -14.06
C GLY A 178 4.93 -6.70 -13.16
N ALA A 179 4.45 -7.78 -13.79
CA ALA A 179 3.81 -8.90 -13.12
C ALA A 179 4.75 -9.70 -12.19
N GLU A 180 6.05 -9.55 -12.32
CA GLU A 180 7.04 -10.17 -11.43
C GLU A 180 6.98 -9.61 -10.00
N PHE A 181 6.49 -8.36 -9.84
CA PHE A 181 6.27 -7.70 -8.56
C PHE A 181 4.82 -7.84 -8.05
N ALA A 182 4.01 -8.71 -8.68
CA ALA A 182 2.60 -8.87 -8.32
C ALA A 182 2.43 -9.36 -6.88
N LEU A 183 1.66 -8.62 -6.09
CA LEU A 183 1.31 -8.94 -4.71
C LEU A 183 0.24 -10.04 -4.69
N LEU A 184 0.67 -11.28 -4.93
CA LEU A 184 -0.21 -12.45 -4.97
C LEU A 184 -0.27 -13.13 -3.61
N ARG A 185 -1.48 -13.43 -3.16
CA ARG A 185 -1.70 -14.21 -1.94
C ARG A 185 -1.04 -15.59 -2.03
N PRO A 186 -0.52 -16.14 -0.92
CA PRO A 186 0.20 -17.43 -0.91
C PRO A 186 -0.59 -18.58 -1.54
N GLU A 187 -1.91 -18.57 -1.43
CA GLU A 187 -2.79 -19.61 -1.99
C GLU A 187 -2.63 -19.74 -3.51
N PHE A 188 -2.34 -18.63 -4.23
CA PHE A 188 -2.08 -18.70 -5.67
C PHE A 188 -0.83 -19.52 -6.01
N ARG A 189 0.20 -19.51 -5.15
CA ARG A 189 1.40 -20.35 -5.33
C ARG A 189 1.06 -21.83 -5.20
N GLU A 190 0.25 -22.21 -4.24
CA GLU A 190 -0.20 -23.61 -4.04
C GLU A 190 -1.08 -24.07 -5.20
N TRP A 191 -2.05 -23.24 -5.60
CA TRP A 191 -2.97 -23.59 -6.70
C TRP A 191 -2.26 -23.65 -8.06
N ARG A 192 -1.17 -22.92 -8.26
CA ARG A 192 -0.38 -22.96 -9.50
C ARG A 192 0.09 -24.38 -9.83
N GLN A 193 0.62 -25.08 -8.84
CA GLN A 193 1.10 -26.46 -9.04
C GLN A 193 -0.04 -27.40 -9.47
N ARG A 194 -1.20 -27.26 -8.87
CA ARG A 194 -2.40 -28.04 -9.23
C ARG A 194 -2.92 -27.67 -10.62
N SER A 195 -2.89 -26.40 -10.98
CA SER A 195 -3.32 -25.92 -12.31
C SER A 195 -2.40 -26.43 -13.42
N LEU A 196 -1.09 -26.41 -13.20
CA LEU A 196 -0.12 -26.94 -14.18
C LEU A 196 -0.31 -28.45 -14.40
N LYS A 197 -0.55 -29.23 -13.33
CA LYS A 197 -0.86 -30.67 -13.44
C LYS A 197 -2.13 -30.92 -14.25
N ARG A 198 -3.20 -30.13 -14.06
CA ARG A 198 -4.43 -30.24 -14.87
C ARG A 198 -4.21 -29.98 -16.34
N ARG A 199 -3.41 -28.95 -16.69
CA ARG A 199 -3.09 -28.62 -18.08
C ARG A 199 -2.34 -29.75 -18.79
N SER A 200 -1.42 -30.42 -18.11
CA SER A 200 -0.72 -31.58 -18.66
C SER A 200 -1.64 -32.79 -18.89
N PHE A 201 -2.70 -32.92 -18.06
CA PHE A 201 -3.65 -34.03 -18.15
C PHE A 201 -4.72 -33.82 -19.25
N CYS A 202 -5.12 -32.57 -19.51
CA CYS A 202 -6.17 -32.24 -20.49
C CYS A 202 -5.70 -32.15 -21.93
N GLY A 203 -4.43 -32.38 -22.25
CA GLY A 203 -3.91 -32.37 -23.62
C GLY A 203 -4.10 -31.03 -24.37
N CYS A 204 -4.47 -29.96 -23.67
CA CYS A 204 -4.60 -28.63 -24.25
C CYS A 204 -3.19 -28.09 -24.55
N ARG A 205 -2.76 -28.21 -25.79
CA ARG A 205 -1.56 -27.53 -26.29
C ARG A 205 -1.74 -26.02 -26.15
N PRO A 206 -0.67 -25.27 -25.85
CA PRO A 206 -0.71 -23.82 -25.86
C PRO A 206 -0.62 -23.33 -27.33
N GLU A 207 -1.70 -23.48 -28.08
CA GLU A 207 -1.88 -22.83 -29.37
C GLU A 207 -3.08 -21.88 -29.24
N CYS A 208 -2.87 -20.78 -28.53
CA CYS A 208 -3.59 -19.52 -28.71
C CYS A 208 -2.55 -18.43 -28.88
N LYS A 209 -2.40 -18.04 -30.14
CA LYS A 209 -1.67 -16.84 -30.55
C LYS A 209 -2.36 -15.59 -30.03
#